data_004439b20dd5607e6de26736368cac32
#
_entry.id   004439b20dd5607e6de26736368cac32
#
_cell.length_a   1.000
_cell.length_b   1.000
_cell.length_c   1.000
_cell.angle_alpha   90.00
_cell.angle_beta   90.00
_cell.angle_gamma   90.00
#
_symmetry.space_group_name_H-M   'P 1'
#
loop_
_entity.id
_entity.type
_entity.pdbx_description
1 polymer ?
#
loop_
_entity_poly.entity_id
_entity_poly.type
_entity_poly.pdbx_seq_one_letter_code
_entity_poly.pdbx_strand_id
1 'polypeptide(L)'
;SITEPNRQFLADQAIDAVMVGRVTELGREISAEYTSEDPPILVSILKGGVVFLADLMRRVSVHHEIDFMSISSYQGRQSTGVVKINMDLKGSISGRDVLIVEDIVDTGHTLDYLQEILRARRPNSLKVCSLLNKADAREKDVSVDYVGFDIPNEFVIGYGLDYDEKYRNLPFIAVLEG
;
A
#
# COMPACT_ATOMS: atom_id res chain seq x y z
N SER A 1 20.18 -1.96 21.09
CA SER A 1 21.05 -2.17 19.92
C SER A 1 20.21 -2.77 18.84
N ILE A 2 20.11 -2.09 17.71
CA ILE A 2 19.47 -2.63 16.51
C ILE A 2 20.38 -3.79 16.07
N THR A 3 19.95 -5.02 16.34
CA THR A 3 20.57 -6.17 15.72
C THR A 3 20.29 -6.06 14.22
N GLU A 4 21.33 -6.23 13.40
CA GLU A 4 21.09 -6.34 11.94
C GLU A 4 19.97 -7.36 11.72
N PRO A 5 18.96 -7.03 10.90
CA PRO A 5 17.90 -7.97 10.60
C PRO A 5 18.54 -9.29 10.20
N ASN A 6 18.05 -10.37 10.76
CA ASN A 6 18.67 -11.69 10.64
C ASN A 6 18.92 -12.00 9.16
N ARG A 7 20.17 -11.85 8.72
CA ARG A 7 20.58 -12.06 7.31
C ARG A 7 20.18 -13.41 6.77
N GLN A 8 19.99 -14.38 7.66
CA GLN A 8 19.64 -15.74 7.28
C GLN A 8 18.20 -15.85 6.74
N PHE A 9 17.28 -14.99 7.23
CA PHE A 9 15.92 -14.89 6.68
C PHE A 9 15.89 -14.14 5.33
N LEU A 10 16.89 -13.30 5.08
CA LEU A 10 16.92 -12.35 3.99
C LEU A 10 17.88 -12.71 2.85
N ALA A 11 18.75 -13.69 3.07
CA ALA A 11 19.77 -14.12 2.11
C ALA A 11 19.25 -15.10 1.06
N ASP A 12 17.99 -15.50 1.14
CA ASP A 12 17.44 -16.47 0.21
C ASP A 12 16.89 -15.75 -1.04
N GLN A 13 17.54 -15.94 -2.17
CA GLN A 13 17.00 -15.53 -3.49
C GLN A 13 15.56 -16.04 -3.72
N ALA A 14 15.12 -17.01 -2.94
CA ALA A 14 13.76 -17.51 -2.90
C ALA A 14 12.75 -16.45 -2.43
N ILE A 15 13.13 -15.54 -1.51
CA ILE A 15 12.23 -14.49 -1.01
C ILE A 15 11.96 -13.44 -2.08
N ASP A 16 12.99 -13.01 -2.81
CA ASP A 16 12.81 -12.09 -3.93
C ASP A 16 11.90 -12.72 -4.99
N ALA A 17 12.06 -14.01 -5.27
CA ALA A 17 11.22 -14.74 -6.22
C ALA A 17 9.76 -14.83 -5.75
N VAL A 18 9.50 -15.03 -4.44
CA VAL A 18 8.16 -15.07 -3.86
C VAL A 18 7.49 -13.70 -3.95
N MET A 19 8.20 -12.62 -3.59
CA MET A 19 7.70 -11.26 -3.72
C MET A 19 7.36 -10.90 -5.17
N VAL A 20 8.29 -11.12 -6.09
CA VAL A 20 8.09 -10.89 -7.54
C VAL A 20 6.95 -11.75 -8.08
N GLY A 21 6.85 -13.00 -7.64
CA GLY A 21 5.77 -13.91 -7.99
C GLY A 21 4.42 -13.35 -7.58
N ARG A 22 4.25 -12.97 -6.30
CA ARG A 22 2.99 -12.46 -5.78
C ARG A 22 2.58 -11.12 -6.40
N VAL A 23 3.52 -10.20 -6.58
CA VAL A 23 3.26 -8.92 -7.27
C VAL A 23 2.84 -9.16 -8.73
N THR A 24 3.39 -10.17 -9.38
CA THR A 24 2.99 -10.57 -10.75
C THR A 24 1.57 -11.15 -10.77
N GLU A 25 1.19 -11.96 -9.79
CA GLU A 25 -0.17 -12.47 -9.65
C GLU A 25 -1.17 -11.34 -9.44
N LEU A 26 -0.88 -10.42 -8.49
CA LEU A 26 -1.71 -9.23 -8.25
C LEU A 26 -1.89 -8.40 -9.54
N GLY A 27 -0.82 -8.19 -10.30
CA GLY A 27 -0.91 -7.50 -11.59
C GLY A 27 -1.83 -8.19 -12.59
N ARG A 28 -1.86 -9.53 -12.62
CA ARG A 28 -2.79 -10.31 -13.46
C ARG A 28 -4.22 -10.22 -12.96
N GLU A 29 -4.45 -10.34 -11.65
CA GLU A 29 -5.77 -10.22 -11.02
C GLU A 29 -6.39 -8.85 -11.35
N ILE A 30 -5.63 -7.77 -11.17
CA ILE A 30 -6.03 -6.41 -11.48
C ILE A 30 -6.29 -6.26 -13.00
N SER A 31 -5.40 -6.77 -13.85
CA SER A 31 -5.55 -6.67 -15.31
C SER A 31 -6.76 -7.41 -15.84
N ALA A 32 -7.24 -8.44 -15.14
CA ALA A 32 -8.42 -9.18 -15.54
C ALA A 32 -9.73 -8.42 -15.27
N GLU A 33 -9.70 -7.42 -14.42
CA GLU A 33 -10.88 -6.67 -14.00
C GLU A 33 -11.08 -5.36 -14.76
N TYR A 34 -9.99 -4.72 -15.19
CA TYR A 34 -10.04 -3.43 -15.86
C TYR A 34 -9.78 -3.56 -17.37
N THR A 35 -10.12 -2.52 -18.13
CA THR A 35 -9.87 -2.46 -19.57
C THR A 35 -8.96 -1.28 -19.94
N SER A 36 -8.37 -1.34 -21.14
CA SER A 36 -7.55 -0.22 -21.63
C SER A 36 -8.40 0.92 -22.23
N GLU A 37 -9.68 0.67 -22.50
CA GLU A 37 -10.64 1.70 -22.95
C GLU A 37 -11.11 2.58 -21.78
N ASP A 38 -11.19 1.99 -20.58
CA ASP A 38 -11.52 2.71 -19.35
C ASP A 38 -10.44 2.41 -18.28
N PRO A 39 -9.28 3.05 -18.41
CA PRO A 39 -8.11 2.73 -17.60
C PRO A 39 -8.31 3.16 -16.12
N PRO A 40 -7.96 2.33 -15.15
CA PRO A 40 -8.01 2.70 -13.75
C PRO A 40 -6.92 3.71 -13.40
N ILE A 41 -7.15 4.44 -12.32
CA ILE A 41 -6.14 5.29 -11.67
C ILE A 41 -5.58 4.53 -10.46
N LEU A 42 -4.30 4.19 -10.48
CA LEU A 42 -3.59 3.61 -9.35
C LEU A 42 -3.10 4.74 -8.46
N VAL A 43 -3.63 4.83 -7.25
CA VAL A 43 -3.30 5.89 -6.28
C VAL A 43 -2.47 5.29 -5.16
N SER A 44 -1.21 5.70 -5.04
CA SER A 44 -0.36 5.25 -3.93
C SER A 44 -0.18 6.32 -2.87
N ILE A 45 -0.08 5.88 -1.63
CA ILE A 45 0.11 6.77 -0.49
C ILE A 45 1.60 6.86 -0.17
N LEU A 46 2.11 8.09 -0.25
CA LEU A 46 3.53 8.38 0.02
C LEU A 46 3.79 8.36 1.53
N LYS A 47 4.95 7.89 1.96
CA LYS A 47 6.09 7.46 1.14
C LYS A 47 6.15 5.93 0.94
N GLY A 48 5.56 5.14 1.85
CA GLY A 48 5.76 3.70 1.93
C GLY A 48 5.38 2.94 0.65
N GLY A 49 4.21 3.24 0.09
CA GLY A 49 3.65 2.53 -1.07
C GLY A 49 4.41 2.71 -2.40
N VAL A 50 5.38 3.63 -2.48
CA VAL A 50 6.04 3.97 -3.75
C VAL A 50 6.79 2.79 -4.39
N VAL A 51 7.46 1.97 -3.59
CA VAL A 51 8.24 0.84 -4.10
C VAL A 51 7.29 -0.24 -4.63
N PHE A 52 6.25 -0.56 -3.87
CA PHE A 52 5.24 -1.52 -4.29
C PHE A 52 4.51 -1.05 -5.55
N LEU A 53 4.08 0.22 -5.63
CA LEU A 53 3.45 0.75 -6.84
C LEU A 53 4.38 0.61 -8.05
N ALA A 54 5.68 0.95 -7.91
CA ALA A 54 6.64 0.87 -9.00
C ALA A 54 6.79 -0.54 -9.56
N ASP A 55 6.68 -1.56 -8.72
CA ASP A 55 6.73 -2.96 -9.16
C ASP A 55 5.38 -3.43 -9.70
N LEU A 56 4.26 -3.09 -9.04
CA LEU A 56 2.92 -3.50 -9.43
C LEU A 56 2.53 -2.92 -10.80
N MET A 57 2.74 -1.61 -11.02
CA MET A 57 2.35 -0.95 -12.27
C MET A 57 2.98 -1.59 -13.50
N ARG A 58 4.19 -2.13 -13.37
CA ARG A 58 4.89 -2.85 -14.46
C ARG A 58 4.35 -4.26 -14.71
N ARG A 59 3.47 -4.77 -13.84
CA ARG A 59 2.81 -6.09 -13.95
C ARG A 59 1.34 -5.98 -14.37
N VAL A 60 0.76 -4.79 -14.25
CA VAL A 60 -0.58 -4.50 -14.79
C VAL A 60 -0.47 -4.29 -16.29
N SER A 61 -1.16 -5.14 -17.07
CA SER A 61 -1.04 -5.16 -18.54
C SER A 61 -2.04 -4.23 -19.26
N VAL A 62 -3.08 -3.76 -18.58
CA VAL A 62 -4.00 -2.76 -19.12
C VAL A 62 -3.40 -1.36 -18.97
N HIS A 63 -3.82 -0.43 -19.83
CA HIS A 63 -3.47 0.98 -19.63
C HIS A 63 -3.96 1.44 -18.26
N HIS A 64 -3.20 2.27 -17.60
CA HIS A 64 -3.56 2.84 -16.30
C HIS A 64 -2.83 4.17 -16.09
N GLU A 65 -3.43 5.00 -15.27
CA GLU A 65 -2.81 6.22 -14.77
C GLU A 65 -2.24 5.96 -13.38
N ILE A 66 -1.25 6.74 -12.97
CA ILE A 66 -0.75 6.73 -11.59
C ILE A 66 -0.88 8.12 -10.99
N ASP A 67 -1.26 8.18 -9.72
CA ASP A 67 -1.24 9.41 -8.94
C ASP A 67 -0.84 9.10 -7.50
N PHE A 68 -0.55 10.12 -6.73
CA PHE A 68 -0.05 10.00 -5.37
C PHE A 68 -0.83 10.90 -4.42
N MET A 69 -0.99 10.42 -3.21
CA MET A 69 -1.44 11.22 -2.07
C MET A 69 -0.40 11.15 -0.96
N SER A 70 -0.36 12.17 -0.14
CA SER A 70 0.40 12.14 1.12
C SER A 70 -0.49 12.63 2.24
N ILE A 71 -0.55 11.83 3.28
CA ILE A 71 -1.32 12.12 4.47
C ILE A 71 -0.45 12.00 5.70
N SER A 72 -0.76 12.74 6.73
CA SER A 72 -0.13 12.63 8.05
C SER A 72 -1.18 12.58 9.14
N SER A 73 -0.98 11.72 10.13
CA SER A 73 -1.74 11.75 11.36
C SER A 73 -1.25 12.93 12.23
N TYR A 74 -2.16 13.72 12.77
CA TYR A 74 -1.80 14.77 13.70
C TYR A 74 -1.47 14.14 15.07
N GLN A 75 -0.17 14.03 15.37
CA GLN A 75 0.29 13.61 16.70
C GLN A 75 0.31 14.82 17.64
N GLY A 76 -0.87 15.31 18.05
CA GLY A 76 -1.00 16.27 19.15
C GLY A 76 -1.35 15.56 20.45
N ARG A 77 -1.05 16.16 21.61
CA ARG A 77 -1.34 15.63 22.96
C ARG A 77 -2.83 15.29 23.24
N GLN A 78 -3.72 15.54 22.29
CA GLN A 78 -5.08 15.02 22.22
C GLN A 78 -5.25 14.44 20.80
N SER A 79 -5.19 13.14 20.69
CA SER A 79 -5.42 12.41 19.44
C SER A 79 -6.90 12.54 19.05
N THR A 80 -7.24 13.57 18.30
CA THR A 80 -8.59 13.78 17.75
C THR A 80 -8.82 12.97 16.46
N GLY A 81 -7.90 12.09 16.08
CA GLY A 81 -8.04 11.29 14.85
C GLY A 81 -8.03 12.11 13.55
N VAL A 82 -7.67 13.39 13.62
CA VAL A 82 -7.64 14.26 12.43
C VAL A 82 -6.45 13.88 11.56
N VAL A 83 -6.73 13.35 10.39
CA VAL A 83 -5.76 13.09 9.33
C VAL A 83 -5.67 14.34 8.44
N LYS A 84 -4.45 14.77 8.13
CA LYS A 84 -4.18 15.91 7.25
C LYS A 84 -3.71 15.43 5.89
N ILE A 85 -4.32 15.92 4.83
CA ILE A 85 -3.83 15.73 3.46
C ILE A 85 -2.72 16.76 3.24
N ASN A 86 -1.49 16.27 3.00
CA ASN A 86 -0.33 17.11 2.69
C ASN A 86 -0.16 17.26 1.17
N MET A 87 -0.51 16.22 0.40
CA MET A 87 -0.54 16.24 -1.05
C MET A 87 -1.79 15.51 -1.52
N ASP A 88 -2.54 16.13 -2.41
CA ASP A 88 -3.77 15.60 -2.97
C ASP A 88 -3.60 15.21 -4.44
N LEU A 89 -4.57 14.46 -4.97
CA LEU A 89 -4.62 14.04 -6.37
C LEU A 89 -4.60 15.25 -7.31
N LYS A 90 -3.92 15.10 -8.44
CA LYS A 90 -3.81 16.16 -9.44
C LYS A 90 -5.09 16.41 -10.22
N GLY A 91 -5.88 15.35 -10.43
CA GLY A 91 -7.07 15.39 -11.26
C GLY A 91 -8.34 14.96 -10.56
N SER A 92 -9.48 15.15 -11.23
CA SER A 92 -10.76 14.62 -10.79
C SER A 92 -10.80 13.11 -10.99
N ILE A 93 -11.29 12.39 -9.97
CA ILE A 93 -11.55 10.95 -10.04
C ILE A 93 -13.04 10.63 -10.22
N SER A 94 -13.88 11.67 -10.41
CA SER A 94 -15.33 11.48 -10.59
C SER A 94 -15.61 10.63 -11.81
N GLY A 95 -16.34 9.52 -11.61
CA GLY A 95 -16.70 8.56 -12.66
C GLY A 95 -15.53 7.67 -13.14
N ARG A 96 -14.34 7.75 -12.51
CA ARG A 96 -13.19 6.91 -12.85
C ARG A 96 -13.08 5.72 -11.91
N ASP A 97 -12.51 4.65 -12.39
CA ASP A 97 -12.10 3.54 -11.53
C ASP A 97 -10.80 3.88 -10.79
N VAL A 98 -10.80 3.68 -9.48
CA VAL A 98 -9.68 4.02 -8.61
C VAL A 98 -9.24 2.80 -7.83
N LEU A 99 -7.94 2.51 -7.88
CA LEU A 99 -7.29 1.48 -7.07
C LEU A 99 -6.28 2.13 -6.12
N ILE A 100 -6.58 2.10 -4.82
CA ILE A 100 -5.62 2.50 -3.78
C ILE A 100 -4.54 1.42 -3.70
N VAL A 101 -3.26 1.83 -3.73
CA VAL A 101 -2.10 0.93 -3.63
C VAL A 101 -1.32 1.28 -2.37
N GLU A 102 -1.38 0.38 -1.39
CA GLU A 102 -0.74 0.51 -0.08
C GLU A 102 0.37 -0.52 0.12
N ASP A 103 1.41 -0.14 0.82
CA ASP A 103 2.46 -1.06 1.27
C ASP A 103 1.94 -1.99 2.38
N ILE A 104 1.20 -1.44 3.33
CA ILE A 104 0.67 -2.19 4.47
C ILE A 104 -0.67 -1.63 4.94
N VAL A 105 -1.60 -2.51 5.25
CA VAL A 105 -2.82 -2.18 6.00
C VAL A 105 -2.73 -2.80 7.39
N ASP A 106 -2.54 -1.95 8.39
CA ASP A 106 -2.40 -2.31 9.81
C ASP A 106 -3.74 -2.15 10.53
N THR A 107 -3.91 -1.18 11.41
CA THR A 107 -5.15 -0.94 12.16
C THR A 107 -6.35 -0.54 11.28
N GLY A 108 -6.10 -0.05 10.09
CA GLY A 108 -7.12 0.35 9.12
C GLY A 108 -7.57 1.82 9.22
N HIS A 109 -7.15 2.58 10.24
CA HIS A 109 -7.58 4.00 10.39
C HIS A 109 -7.24 4.87 9.18
N THR A 110 -6.03 4.74 8.67
CA THR A 110 -5.58 5.48 7.48
C THR A 110 -6.44 5.15 6.26
N LEU A 111 -6.66 3.87 6.03
CA LEU A 111 -7.42 3.39 4.88
C LEU A 111 -8.90 3.78 4.98
N ASP A 112 -9.51 3.68 6.17
CA ASP A 112 -10.89 4.10 6.44
C ASP A 112 -11.09 5.58 6.04
N TYR A 113 -10.21 6.46 6.52
CA TYR A 113 -10.23 7.88 6.17
C TYR A 113 -10.03 8.12 4.66
N LEU A 114 -9.06 7.44 4.05
CA LEU A 114 -8.81 7.56 2.60
C LEU A 114 -10.03 7.13 1.78
N GLN A 115 -10.64 6.01 2.14
CA GLN A 115 -11.84 5.53 1.47
C GLN A 115 -13.00 6.51 1.60
N GLU A 116 -13.19 7.13 2.78
CA GLU A 116 -14.23 8.12 3.00
C GLU A 116 -14.05 9.34 2.08
N ILE A 117 -12.87 9.94 2.07
CA ILE A 117 -12.61 11.16 1.27
C ILE A 117 -12.61 10.88 -0.25
N LEU A 118 -12.14 9.71 -0.67
CA LEU A 118 -12.13 9.36 -2.09
C LEU A 118 -13.55 8.99 -2.58
N ARG A 119 -14.36 8.27 -1.78
CA ARG A 119 -15.77 7.99 -2.11
C ARG A 119 -16.60 9.27 -2.23
N ALA A 120 -16.33 10.29 -1.40
CA ALA A 120 -16.98 11.59 -1.51
C ALA A 120 -16.76 12.29 -2.86
N ARG A 121 -15.69 11.94 -3.58
CA ARG A 121 -15.36 12.45 -4.93
C ARG A 121 -16.05 11.68 -6.06
N ARG A 122 -16.90 10.69 -5.73
CA ARG A 122 -17.75 9.92 -6.64
C ARG A 122 -16.98 9.18 -7.75
N PRO A 123 -15.97 8.36 -7.42
CA PRO A 123 -15.38 7.46 -8.41
C PRO A 123 -16.44 6.45 -8.90
N ASN A 124 -16.21 5.85 -10.07
CA ASN A 124 -17.04 4.74 -10.57
C ASN A 124 -16.87 3.50 -9.68
N SER A 125 -15.61 3.18 -9.35
CA SER A 125 -15.27 2.17 -8.34
C SER A 125 -14.10 2.65 -7.47
N LEU A 126 -14.02 2.11 -6.25
CA LEU A 126 -12.91 2.35 -5.34
C LEU A 126 -12.52 1.02 -4.70
N LYS A 127 -11.36 0.51 -5.07
CA LYS A 127 -10.77 -0.73 -4.57
C LYS A 127 -9.43 -0.51 -3.92
N VAL A 128 -8.95 -1.51 -3.20
CA VAL A 128 -7.71 -1.48 -2.43
C VAL A 128 -6.85 -2.68 -2.79
N CYS A 129 -5.60 -2.42 -3.12
CA CYS A 129 -4.52 -3.40 -3.22
C CYS A 129 -3.48 -3.11 -2.15
N SER A 130 -3.24 -4.06 -1.26
CA SER A 130 -2.20 -3.94 -0.24
C SER A 130 -1.17 -5.05 -0.37
N LEU A 131 0.11 -4.70 -0.31
CA LEU A 131 1.17 -5.70 -0.32
C LEU A 131 1.13 -6.53 0.96
N LEU A 132 1.02 -5.88 2.11
CA LEU A 132 0.94 -6.53 3.41
C LEU A 132 -0.40 -6.23 4.09
N ASN A 133 -0.98 -7.25 4.71
CA ASN A 133 -2.23 -7.15 5.45
C ASN A 133 -2.05 -7.75 6.85
N LYS A 134 -2.25 -6.93 7.88
CA LYS A 134 -2.28 -7.37 9.28
C LYS A 134 -3.74 -7.50 9.73
N ALA A 135 -4.41 -8.58 9.36
CA ALA A 135 -5.82 -8.78 9.68
C ALA A 135 -6.08 -8.76 11.20
N ASP A 136 -5.16 -9.35 12.00
CA ASP A 136 -5.28 -9.44 13.45
C ASP A 136 -5.10 -8.09 14.18
N ALA A 137 -4.49 -7.10 13.53
CA ALA A 137 -4.29 -5.76 14.08
C ALA A 137 -5.46 -4.80 13.76
N ARG A 138 -6.47 -5.28 13.05
CA ARG A 138 -7.54 -4.45 12.51
C ARG A 138 -8.43 -3.85 13.61
N GLU A 139 -8.58 -2.54 13.63
CA GLU A 139 -9.47 -1.78 14.51
C GLU A 139 -10.65 -1.17 13.73
N LYS A 140 -10.51 -1.00 12.42
CA LYS A 140 -11.52 -0.46 11.52
C LYS A 140 -12.01 -1.52 10.55
N ASP A 141 -13.31 -1.55 10.29
CA ASP A 141 -13.90 -2.43 9.28
C ASP A 141 -13.61 -1.89 7.88
N VAL A 142 -12.45 -2.25 7.35
CA VAL A 142 -12.00 -1.89 6.00
C VAL A 142 -11.72 -3.15 5.21
N SER A 143 -12.21 -3.17 3.96
CA SER A 143 -11.94 -4.25 3.03
C SER A 143 -10.68 -3.95 2.21
N VAL A 144 -9.93 -5.01 1.93
CA VAL A 144 -8.81 -5.01 0.98
C VAL A 144 -9.17 -5.99 -0.12
N ASP A 145 -9.26 -5.51 -1.36
CA ASP A 145 -9.75 -6.31 -2.49
C ASP A 145 -8.66 -7.24 -3.04
N TYR A 146 -7.41 -6.79 -3.01
CA TYR A 146 -6.25 -7.55 -3.46
C TYR A 146 -5.19 -7.54 -2.35
N VAL A 147 -4.90 -8.70 -1.79
CA VAL A 147 -3.94 -8.88 -0.70
C VAL A 147 -2.69 -9.58 -1.22
N GLY A 148 -1.53 -8.96 -1.04
CA GLY A 148 -0.25 -9.60 -1.32
C GLY A 148 0.03 -10.73 -0.35
N PHE A 149 0.23 -10.38 0.91
CA PHE A 149 0.54 -11.32 1.99
C PHE A 149 -0.19 -10.95 3.27
N ASP A 150 -0.82 -11.92 3.91
CA ASP A 150 -1.25 -11.79 5.30
C ASP A 150 -0.05 -12.04 6.21
N ILE A 151 0.19 -11.12 7.13
CA ILE A 151 1.31 -11.19 8.08
C ILE A 151 0.82 -11.03 9.53
N PRO A 152 1.54 -11.60 10.51
CA PRO A 152 1.24 -11.38 11.92
C PRO A 152 1.44 -9.92 12.31
N ASN A 153 0.93 -9.55 13.52
CA ASN A 153 1.08 -8.18 14.04
C ASN A 153 2.51 -7.95 14.56
N GLU A 154 3.47 -7.88 13.65
CA GLU A 154 4.89 -7.58 13.91
C GLU A 154 5.28 -6.28 13.24
N PHE A 155 6.31 -5.62 13.77
CA PHE A 155 6.82 -4.41 13.15
C PHE A 155 7.77 -4.77 12.00
N VAL A 156 7.43 -4.32 10.79
CA VAL A 156 8.16 -4.65 9.57
C VAL A 156 8.78 -3.42 8.92
N ILE A 157 9.92 -3.61 8.28
CA ILE A 157 10.71 -2.58 7.59
C ILE A 157 11.17 -3.09 6.23
N GLY A 158 11.59 -2.19 5.37
CA GLY A 158 12.10 -2.51 4.03
C GLY A 158 11.04 -2.47 2.95
N TYR A 159 11.44 -2.50 1.71
CA TYR A 159 10.58 -2.43 0.52
C TYR A 159 9.62 -1.23 0.54
N GLY A 160 10.13 -0.07 0.96
CA GLY A 160 9.36 1.17 1.14
C GLY A 160 8.96 1.47 2.58
N LEU A 161 8.79 0.45 3.42
CA LEU A 161 8.48 0.58 4.85
C LEU A 161 9.69 1.08 5.64
N ASP A 162 9.45 1.90 6.67
CA ASP A 162 10.52 2.51 7.45
C ASP A 162 10.40 2.30 8.96
N TYR A 163 11.53 2.58 9.61
CA TYR A 163 11.61 2.93 11.01
C TYR A 163 12.44 4.21 11.13
N ASP A 164 11.84 5.28 11.63
CA ASP A 164 12.48 6.61 11.80
C ASP A 164 13.16 7.11 10.50
N GLU A 165 12.41 7.06 9.37
CA GLU A 165 12.84 7.43 8.00
C GLU A 165 14.01 6.58 7.46
N LYS A 166 14.33 5.45 8.06
CA LYS A 166 15.42 4.55 7.65
C LYS A 166 14.84 3.24 7.10
N TYR A 167 15.65 2.49 6.38
CA TYR A 167 15.37 1.14 5.88
C TYR A 167 14.42 1.03 4.68
N ARG A 168 13.82 2.10 4.18
CA ARG A 168 12.95 2.04 2.98
C ARG A 168 13.65 1.47 1.74
N ASN A 169 14.99 1.61 1.69
CA ASN A 169 15.83 1.18 0.57
C ASN A 169 16.16 -0.30 0.58
N LEU A 170 15.82 -1.04 1.62
CA LEU A 170 16.07 -2.48 1.64
C LEU A 170 15.23 -3.16 0.54
N PRO A 171 15.81 -4.05 -0.27
CA PRO A 171 15.07 -4.72 -1.35
C PRO A 171 14.13 -5.83 -0.88
N PHE A 172 14.03 -6.05 0.41
CA PHE A 172 13.24 -7.07 1.08
C PHE A 172 12.47 -6.48 2.27
N ILE A 173 11.54 -7.25 2.81
CA ILE A 173 10.83 -6.96 4.05
C ILE A 173 11.46 -7.76 5.19
N ALA A 174 11.65 -7.12 6.34
CA ALA A 174 12.20 -7.72 7.54
C ALA A 174 11.37 -7.35 8.77
N VAL A 175 11.34 -8.24 9.76
CA VAL A 175 10.81 -7.94 11.09
C VAL A 175 11.87 -7.19 11.87
N LEU A 176 11.50 -6.09 12.51
CA LEU A 176 12.35 -5.36 13.43
C LEU A 176 12.15 -5.92 14.84
N GLU A 177 13.14 -6.65 15.32
CA GLU A 177 13.17 -7.12 16.71
C GLU A 177 13.57 -5.97 17.64
N GLY A 178 12.79 -5.74 18.71
CA GLY A 178 12.99 -4.71 19.72
C GLY A 178 14.08 -5.05 20.74
#